data_03f77de6271954a49fbef4fc9a971e14
#
_entry.id   03f77de6271954a49fbef4fc9a971e14
#
_cell.length_a   1.000
_cell.length_b   1.000
_cell.length_c   1.000
_cell.angle_alpha   90.00
_cell.angle_beta   90.00
_cell.angle_gamma   90.00
#
_symmetry.space_group_name_H-M   'P 1'
#
loop_
_entity.id
_entity.type
_entity.pdbx_description
1 polymer ?
#
loop_
_entity_poly.entity_id
_entity_poly.type
_entity_poly.pdbx_seq_one_letter_code
_entity_poly.pdbx_strand_id
1 'polypeptide(L)'
;NYPQAATCAENALKKDGLKRVATLSELGQFNNRSVGDVLWAFEYIASQAALFGSFVSHMAIDGTYGSSAPQCFDDWLYEEGMTDADERRAWATLPAESPLVADDSDFKDAEIHWQTKFGYQNASTGVADIINLRAEEMLLTLAECKCRAEDYDGARSLLQELYDKRYSEPRDISGLANSASVSLDTHAQPQTLLDEI
;
A
#
# COMPACT_ATOMS: atom_id res chain seq x y z
N ASN A 1 6.73 -21.40 -10.54
CA ASN A 1 8.17 -21.54 -10.85
C ASN A 1 8.95 -20.38 -10.20
N TYR A 2 9.31 -20.54 -8.93
CA TYR A 2 9.99 -19.49 -8.14
C TYR A 2 11.31 -18.99 -8.75
N PRO A 3 12.23 -19.84 -9.27
CA PRO A 3 13.46 -19.34 -9.88
C PRO A 3 13.22 -18.40 -11.07
N GLN A 4 12.22 -18.66 -11.89
CA GLN A 4 11.89 -17.79 -13.00
C GLN A 4 11.24 -16.47 -12.51
N ALA A 5 10.38 -16.54 -11.50
CA ALA A 5 9.77 -15.36 -10.88
C ALA A 5 10.86 -14.46 -10.25
N ALA A 6 11.80 -15.06 -9.52
CA ALA A 6 12.94 -14.31 -8.96
C ALA A 6 13.75 -13.58 -10.06
N THR A 7 14.07 -14.28 -11.15
CA THR A 7 14.78 -13.66 -12.28
C THR A 7 14.02 -12.49 -12.90
N CYS A 8 12.70 -12.64 -13.07
CA CYS A 8 11.85 -11.56 -13.61
C CYS A 8 11.81 -10.36 -12.66
N ALA A 9 11.62 -10.60 -11.36
CA ALA A 9 11.58 -9.55 -10.35
C ALA A 9 12.93 -8.81 -10.25
N GLU A 10 14.03 -9.54 -10.21
CA GLU A 10 15.37 -8.93 -10.23
C GLU A 10 15.61 -8.06 -11.45
N ASN A 11 15.20 -8.50 -12.64
CA ASN A 11 15.35 -7.74 -13.87
C ASN A 11 14.50 -6.47 -13.87
N ALA A 12 13.28 -6.54 -13.33
CA ALA A 12 12.44 -5.37 -13.17
C ALA A 12 13.06 -4.34 -12.22
N LEU A 13 13.61 -4.80 -11.10
CA LEU A 13 14.24 -3.94 -10.08
C LEU A 13 15.58 -3.31 -10.52
N LYS A 14 16.17 -3.79 -11.61
CA LYS A 14 17.42 -3.24 -12.19
C LYS A 14 17.18 -2.15 -13.24
N LYS A 15 15.92 -1.78 -13.53
CA LYS A 15 15.61 -0.75 -14.52
C LYS A 15 16.22 0.59 -14.11
N ASP A 16 16.94 1.23 -15.04
CA ASP A 16 17.56 2.54 -14.84
C ASP A 16 16.54 3.58 -14.40
N GLY A 17 16.90 4.34 -13.36
CA GLY A 17 16.06 5.39 -12.80
C GLY A 17 14.87 4.90 -11.97
N LEU A 18 14.70 3.59 -11.81
CA LEU A 18 13.65 3.04 -10.96
C LEU A 18 14.01 3.24 -9.49
N LYS A 19 13.08 3.80 -8.73
CA LYS A 19 13.09 3.75 -7.26
C LYS A 19 12.50 2.43 -6.82
N ARG A 20 13.21 1.64 -6.03
CA ARG A 20 12.73 0.33 -5.60
C ARG A 20 11.62 0.43 -4.56
N VAL A 21 11.72 1.41 -3.67
CA VAL A 21 10.70 1.73 -2.66
C VAL A 21 10.51 3.24 -2.60
N ALA A 22 9.29 3.72 -2.81
CA ALA A 22 8.93 5.11 -2.59
C ALA A 22 8.51 5.33 -1.13
N THR A 23 8.70 6.53 -0.60
CA THR A 23 8.14 6.91 0.71
C THR A 23 6.64 7.15 0.60
N LEU A 24 5.93 7.13 1.73
CA LEU A 24 4.49 7.44 1.74
C LEU A 24 4.19 8.85 1.23
N SER A 25 5.03 9.81 1.57
CA SER A 25 4.91 11.19 1.07
C SER A 25 5.01 11.27 -0.46
N GLU A 26 5.87 10.44 -1.09
CA GLU A 26 6.00 10.37 -2.54
C GLU A 26 4.81 9.65 -3.20
N LEU A 27 4.29 8.62 -2.55
CA LEU A 27 3.11 7.87 -3.03
C LEU A 27 1.84 8.73 -3.01
N GLY A 28 1.76 9.68 -2.08
CA GLY A 28 0.58 10.51 -1.89
C GLY A 28 -0.69 9.65 -1.77
N GLN A 29 -1.67 9.93 -2.61
CA GLN A 29 -2.94 9.20 -2.67
C GLN A 29 -3.01 8.17 -3.81
N PHE A 30 -1.90 7.55 -4.15
CA PHE A 30 -1.85 6.47 -5.17
C PHE A 30 -2.46 6.86 -6.53
N ASN A 31 -2.25 8.07 -6.95
CA ASN A 31 -2.91 8.64 -8.11
C ASN A 31 -1.96 9.21 -9.17
N ASN A 32 -0.64 9.03 -9.00
CA ASN A 32 0.38 9.64 -9.86
C ASN A 32 1.38 8.60 -10.37
N ARG A 33 1.35 8.31 -11.66
CA ARG A 33 2.28 7.39 -12.34
C ARG A 33 3.72 7.90 -12.41
N SER A 34 3.94 9.17 -12.13
CA SER A 34 5.28 9.77 -12.16
C SER A 34 6.10 9.50 -10.89
N VAL A 35 5.54 8.83 -9.89
CA VAL A 35 6.30 8.34 -8.74
C VAL A 35 7.33 7.33 -9.24
N GLY A 36 8.57 7.47 -8.79
CA GLY A 36 9.71 6.76 -9.37
C GLY A 36 9.70 5.24 -9.21
N ASP A 37 8.80 4.68 -8.39
CA ASP A 37 8.62 3.24 -8.16
C ASP A 37 7.54 2.60 -9.05
N VAL A 38 6.82 3.38 -9.85
CA VAL A 38 5.76 2.87 -10.72
C VAL A 38 6.35 2.17 -11.94
N LEU A 39 6.02 0.90 -12.11
CA LEU A 39 6.40 0.09 -13.26
C LEU A 39 5.35 0.11 -14.36
N TRP A 40 4.07 0.12 -13.97
CA TRP A 40 2.96 0.14 -14.90
C TRP A 40 1.73 0.82 -14.28
N ALA A 41 1.16 1.74 -15.06
CA ALA A 41 -0.07 2.44 -14.71
C ALA A 41 -0.86 2.81 -15.97
N PHE A 42 -2.15 3.03 -15.81
CA PHE A 42 -2.96 3.72 -16.80
C PHE A 42 -2.96 5.22 -16.49
N GLU A 43 -2.61 6.03 -17.47
CA GLU A 43 -2.74 7.48 -17.41
C GLU A 43 -4.14 7.89 -17.82
N TYR A 44 -4.78 8.71 -16.99
CA TYR A 44 -6.04 9.35 -17.34
C TYR A 44 -5.83 10.85 -17.54
N ILE A 45 -6.25 11.35 -18.69
CA ILE A 45 -6.30 12.79 -19.00
C ILE A 45 -7.74 13.31 -18.82
N ALA A 46 -7.90 14.61 -18.61
CA ALA A 46 -9.18 15.22 -18.30
C ALA A 46 -10.32 14.89 -19.31
N SER A 47 -9.98 14.70 -20.59
CA SER A 47 -10.94 14.31 -21.63
C SER A 47 -11.41 12.86 -21.56
N GLN A 48 -10.73 12.03 -20.79
CA GLN A 48 -11.01 10.59 -20.60
C GLN A 48 -11.47 10.28 -19.18
N ALA A 49 -11.27 11.22 -18.25
CA ALA A 49 -11.63 11.03 -16.88
C ALA A 49 -13.14 10.98 -16.70
N ALA A 50 -13.61 10.03 -15.92
CA ALA A 50 -15.01 9.85 -15.61
C ALA A 50 -15.23 10.06 -14.11
N LEU A 51 -15.84 11.19 -13.74
CA LEU A 51 -16.17 11.48 -12.34
C LEU A 51 -17.05 10.41 -11.69
N PHE A 52 -17.87 9.73 -12.48
CA PHE A 52 -18.85 8.77 -11.96
C PHE A 52 -18.47 7.30 -12.13
N GLY A 53 -17.67 6.94 -13.10
CA GLY A 53 -17.41 5.54 -13.44
C GLY A 53 -15.99 5.06 -13.18
N SER A 54 -15.14 5.87 -12.57
CA SER A 54 -13.75 5.52 -12.31
C SER A 54 -13.57 4.74 -11.01
N PHE A 55 -12.50 3.96 -10.93
CA PHE A 55 -12.07 3.32 -9.69
C PHE A 55 -11.96 4.36 -8.55
N VAL A 56 -11.34 5.49 -8.82
CA VAL A 56 -11.11 6.52 -7.80
C VAL A 56 -12.42 7.18 -7.34
N SER A 57 -13.45 7.29 -8.20
CA SER A 57 -14.75 7.81 -7.77
C SER A 57 -15.45 6.97 -6.70
N HIS A 58 -15.09 5.69 -6.60
CA HIS A 58 -15.60 4.75 -5.60
C HIS A 58 -14.68 4.63 -4.39
N MET A 59 -13.38 4.74 -4.60
CA MET A 59 -12.38 4.48 -3.55
C MET A 59 -11.95 5.75 -2.82
N ALA A 60 -11.92 6.91 -3.48
CA ALA A 60 -11.54 8.15 -2.82
C ALA A 60 -12.62 8.64 -1.86
N ILE A 61 -12.22 9.08 -0.67
CA ILE A 61 -13.14 9.59 0.36
C ILE A 61 -13.92 10.83 -0.12
N ASP A 62 -13.32 11.61 -1.02
CA ASP A 62 -13.90 12.77 -1.69
C ASP A 62 -14.48 12.43 -3.07
N GLY A 63 -14.50 11.16 -3.44
CA GLY A 63 -15.07 10.67 -4.69
C GLY A 63 -16.58 10.73 -4.70
N THR A 64 -17.17 10.75 -5.90
CA THR A 64 -18.64 10.88 -6.07
C THR A 64 -19.42 9.80 -5.33
N TYR A 65 -18.92 8.56 -5.33
CA TYR A 65 -19.56 7.45 -4.61
C TYR A 65 -18.86 7.17 -3.29
N GLY A 66 -17.54 7.38 -3.19
CA GLY A 66 -16.79 7.19 -1.97
C GLY A 66 -17.26 8.09 -0.83
N SER A 67 -17.69 9.32 -1.11
CA SER A 67 -18.25 10.22 -0.10
C SER A 67 -19.61 9.76 0.46
N SER A 68 -20.36 8.96 -0.29
CA SER A 68 -21.66 8.42 0.13
C SER A 68 -21.57 7.01 0.71
N ALA A 69 -20.56 6.26 0.34
CA ALA A 69 -20.27 4.90 0.82
C ALA A 69 -18.75 4.73 0.99
N PRO A 70 -18.15 5.45 1.95
CA PRO A 70 -16.71 5.46 2.13
C PRO A 70 -16.20 4.07 2.54
N GLN A 71 -15.02 3.73 2.06
CA GLN A 71 -14.34 2.51 2.42
C GLN A 71 -13.58 2.73 3.74
N CYS A 72 -13.48 1.68 4.56
CA CYS A 72 -12.70 1.70 5.79
C CYS A 72 -11.71 0.54 5.83
N PHE A 73 -10.67 0.69 6.62
CA PHE A 73 -9.80 -0.42 7.00
C PHE A 73 -10.50 -1.29 8.03
N ASP A 74 -10.13 -2.56 8.06
CA ASP A 74 -10.50 -3.46 9.14
C ASP A 74 -9.90 -2.97 10.47
N ASP A 75 -10.69 -2.95 11.53
CA ASP A 75 -10.27 -2.44 12.85
C ASP A 75 -9.06 -3.23 13.37
N TRP A 76 -9.07 -4.55 13.21
CA TRP A 76 -7.94 -5.39 13.60
C TRP A 76 -6.65 -4.99 12.87
N LEU A 77 -6.73 -4.73 11.55
CA LEU A 77 -5.56 -4.31 10.78
C LEU A 77 -4.97 -3.00 11.31
N TYR A 78 -5.82 -2.06 11.67
CA TYR A 78 -5.38 -0.76 12.17
C TYR A 78 -4.87 -0.84 13.61
N GLU A 79 -5.56 -1.54 14.49
CA GLU A 79 -5.28 -1.56 15.94
C GLU A 79 -4.17 -2.54 16.30
N GLU A 80 -4.17 -3.72 15.69
CA GLU A 80 -3.25 -4.81 16.03
C GLU A 80 -2.26 -5.14 14.91
N GLY A 81 -2.68 -5.03 13.64
CA GLY A 81 -1.83 -5.35 12.48
C GLY A 81 -0.78 -4.29 12.17
N MET A 82 -1.07 -3.01 12.45
CA MET A 82 -0.16 -1.89 12.25
C MET A 82 0.31 -1.34 13.59
N THR A 83 1.62 -1.24 13.77
CA THR A 83 2.20 -0.55 14.95
C THR A 83 2.11 0.97 14.79
N ASP A 84 2.27 1.72 15.88
CA ASP A 84 2.28 3.20 15.84
C ASP A 84 3.42 3.76 14.98
N ALA A 85 4.51 3.01 14.81
CA ALA A 85 5.61 3.36 13.92
C ALA A 85 5.30 3.15 12.43
N ASP A 86 4.21 2.46 12.07
CA ASP A 86 3.83 2.22 10.67
C ASP A 86 3.21 3.49 10.07
N GLU A 87 3.95 4.16 9.20
CA GLU A 87 3.50 5.39 8.57
C GLU A 87 2.23 5.22 7.72
N ARG A 88 1.89 3.98 7.30
CA ARG A 88 0.66 3.69 6.53
C ARG A 88 -0.61 3.93 7.36
N ARG A 89 -0.51 4.01 8.68
CA ARG A 89 -1.63 4.43 9.55
C ARG A 89 -2.19 5.81 9.16
N ALA A 90 -1.37 6.67 8.56
CA ALA A 90 -1.83 7.95 8.03
C ALA A 90 -2.93 7.81 6.96
N TRP A 91 -3.00 6.69 6.26
CA TRP A 91 -4.06 6.41 5.29
C TRP A 91 -5.41 6.05 5.92
N ALA A 92 -5.46 5.85 7.22
CA ALA A 92 -6.68 5.60 7.98
C ALA A 92 -7.19 6.86 8.73
N THR A 93 -6.56 8.00 8.51
CA THR A 93 -6.87 9.25 9.21
C THR A 93 -7.56 10.24 8.25
N LEU A 94 -8.76 10.66 8.60
CA LEU A 94 -9.47 11.71 7.86
C LEU A 94 -8.87 13.09 8.13
N PRO A 95 -8.85 13.98 7.11
CA PRO A 95 -8.65 15.40 7.35
C PRO A 95 -9.73 15.94 8.31
N ALA A 96 -9.34 16.85 9.20
CA ALA A 96 -10.25 17.43 10.18
C ALA A 96 -11.44 18.19 9.54
N GLU A 97 -11.25 18.70 8.32
CA GLU A 97 -12.28 19.38 7.52
C GLU A 97 -13.16 18.43 6.71
N SER A 98 -12.98 17.11 6.85
CA SER A 98 -13.82 16.15 6.13
C SER A 98 -15.29 16.27 6.55
N PRO A 99 -16.24 16.31 5.60
CA PRO A 99 -17.66 16.31 5.93
C PRO A 99 -18.11 15.10 6.76
N LEU A 100 -17.37 13.99 6.71
CA LEU A 100 -17.68 12.78 7.47
C LEU A 100 -17.43 12.91 8.97
N VAL A 101 -16.62 13.88 9.41
CA VAL A 101 -16.37 14.18 10.83
C VAL A 101 -16.99 15.52 11.25
N ALA A 102 -17.80 16.15 10.40
CA ALA A 102 -18.53 17.34 10.74
C ALA A 102 -19.58 17.09 11.85
N ASP A 103 -19.93 18.13 12.62
CA ASP A 103 -20.83 18.01 13.77
C ASP A 103 -22.23 17.46 13.42
N ASP A 104 -22.69 17.62 12.19
CA ASP A 104 -23.95 17.10 11.67
C ASP A 104 -23.81 15.75 10.93
N SER A 105 -22.63 15.16 10.92
CA SER A 105 -22.40 13.85 10.32
C SER A 105 -22.92 12.74 11.23
N ASP A 106 -23.54 11.73 10.63
CA ASP A 106 -23.93 10.48 11.32
C ASP A 106 -22.71 9.70 11.86
N PHE A 107 -21.52 10.03 11.40
CA PHE A 107 -20.26 9.33 11.74
C PHE A 107 -19.33 10.11 12.66
N LYS A 108 -19.72 11.31 13.12
CA LYS A 108 -18.83 12.20 13.88
C LYS A 108 -18.21 11.59 15.14
N ASP A 109 -18.96 10.71 15.80
CA ASP A 109 -18.56 10.05 17.04
C ASP A 109 -18.12 8.59 16.83
N ALA A 110 -18.03 8.14 15.58
CA ALA A 110 -17.66 6.77 15.26
C ALA A 110 -16.13 6.63 15.16
N GLU A 111 -15.58 5.67 15.88
CA GLU A 111 -14.18 5.25 15.71
C GLU A 111 -14.08 4.40 14.45
N ILE A 112 -13.95 5.05 13.29
CA ILE A 112 -13.87 4.38 12.00
C ILE A 112 -12.54 4.74 11.34
N HIS A 113 -11.83 3.71 10.90
CA HIS A 113 -10.54 3.85 10.20
C HIS A 113 -10.78 4.01 8.70
N TRP A 114 -11.13 5.24 8.30
CA TRP A 114 -11.45 5.56 6.91
C TRP A 114 -10.26 5.38 5.97
N GLN A 115 -10.51 4.77 4.82
CA GLN A 115 -9.50 4.60 3.80
C GLN A 115 -9.26 5.94 3.07
N THR A 116 -8.08 6.54 3.23
CA THR A 116 -7.66 7.77 2.53
C THR A 116 -6.48 7.53 1.55
N LYS A 117 -6.15 6.26 1.30
CA LYS A 117 -5.05 5.86 0.42
C LYS A 117 -5.24 6.31 -1.02
N PHE A 118 -6.48 6.33 -1.51
CA PHE A 118 -6.80 6.70 -2.89
C PHE A 118 -7.45 8.08 -2.95
N GLY A 119 -7.07 8.87 -3.94
CA GLY A 119 -7.62 10.19 -4.15
C GLY A 119 -7.43 10.69 -5.58
N TYR A 120 -8.00 11.84 -5.91
CA TYR A 120 -7.80 12.46 -7.21
C TYR A 120 -6.50 13.28 -7.27
N GLN A 121 -5.87 13.35 -8.44
CA GLN A 121 -4.90 14.41 -8.75
C GLN A 121 -5.62 15.75 -8.96
N ASN A 122 -6.82 15.68 -9.52
CA ASN A 122 -7.69 16.82 -9.73
C ASN A 122 -9.14 16.40 -9.56
N ALA A 123 -9.72 16.70 -8.41
CA ALA A 123 -11.08 16.34 -8.06
C ALA A 123 -12.13 16.98 -8.98
N SER A 124 -11.88 18.21 -9.49
CA SER A 124 -12.84 18.90 -10.37
C SER A 124 -13.00 18.24 -11.75
N THR A 125 -11.98 17.50 -12.20
CA THR A 125 -11.99 16.79 -13.48
C THR A 125 -12.05 15.28 -13.33
N GLY A 126 -11.91 14.75 -12.11
CA GLY A 126 -11.86 13.32 -11.83
C GLY A 126 -10.59 12.62 -12.32
N VAL A 127 -9.51 13.38 -12.56
CA VAL A 127 -8.24 12.82 -13.02
C VAL A 127 -7.51 12.14 -11.88
N ALA A 128 -7.12 10.90 -12.11
CA ALA A 128 -6.19 10.13 -11.28
C ALA A 128 -5.63 8.99 -12.12
N ASP A 129 -4.32 8.79 -12.09
CA ASP A 129 -3.72 7.62 -12.72
C ASP A 129 -4.08 6.36 -11.94
N ILE A 130 -4.21 5.24 -12.63
CA ILE A 130 -4.44 3.94 -12.01
C ILE A 130 -3.14 3.16 -11.98
N ILE A 131 -2.55 3.07 -10.81
CA ILE A 131 -1.31 2.34 -10.57
C ILE A 131 -1.63 0.84 -10.51
N ASN A 132 -1.06 0.07 -11.43
CA ASN A 132 -1.29 -1.38 -11.51
C ASN A 132 -0.11 -2.20 -11.00
N LEU A 133 1.12 -1.68 -11.15
CA LEU A 133 2.32 -2.41 -10.73
C LEU A 133 3.39 -1.44 -10.26
N ARG A 134 3.98 -1.74 -9.12
CA ARG A 134 5.07 -0.98 -8.52
C ARG A 134 6.29 -1.86 -8.28
N ALA A 135 7.45 -1.21 -8.10
CA ALA A 135 8.69 -1.90 -7.80
C ALA A 135 8.63 -2.69 -6.49
N GLU A 136 7.86 -2.23 -5.51
CA GLU A 136 7.66 -2.93 -4.23
C GLU A 136 7.02 -4.31 -4.39
N GLU A 137 6.11 -4.48 -5.35
CA GLU A 137 5.54 -5.79 -5.69
C GLU A 137 6.63 -6.77 -6.17
N MET A 138 7.58 -6.25 -6.95
CA MET A 138 8.71 -7.05 -7.41
C MET A 138 9.68 -7.35 -6.28
N LEU A 139 9.86 -6.41 -5.35
CA LEU A 139 10.70 -6.60 -4.18
C LEU A 139 10.13 -7.68 -3.26
N LEU A 140 8.83 -7.65 -2.96
CA LEU A 140 8.14 -8.67 -2.17
C LEU A 140 8.14 -10.04 -2.90
N THR A 141 7.88 -10.06 -4.20
CA THR A 141 7.99 -11.29 -5.01
C THR A 141 9.38 -11.91 -4.93
N LEU A 142 10.43 -11.08 -4.99
CA LEU A 142 11.81 -11.57 -4.86
C LEU A 142 12.09 -12.06 -3.44
N ALA A 143 11.60 -11.37 -2.41
CA ALA A 143 11.73 -11.80 -1.02
C ALA A 143 11.06 -13.16 -0.79
N GLU A 144 9.84 -13.36 -1.30
CA GLU A 144 9.16 -14.66 -1.24
C GLU A 144 9.97 -15.75 -1.94
N CYS A 145 10.45 -15.49 -3.16
CA CYS A 145 11.26 -16.46 -3.91
C CYS A 145 12.52 -16.85 -3.15
N LYS A 146 13.19 -15.90 -2.50
CA LYS A 146 14.37 -16.15 -1.67
C LYS A 146 14.02 -16.96 -0.43
N CYS A 147 12.97 -16.60 0.28
CA CYS A 147 12.49 -17.34 1.45
C CYS A 147 12.20 -18.81 1.09
N ARG A 148 11.51 -19.06 -0.03
CA ARG A 148 11.21 -20.42 -0.51
C ARG A 148 12.44 -21.18 -1.02
N ALA A 149 13.50 -20.48 -1.37
CA ALA A 149 14.81 -21.07 -1.71
C ALA A 149 15.74 -21.19 -0.49
N GLU A 150 15.22 -20.95 0.72
CA GLU A 150 15.95 -20.98 2.00
C GLU A 150 17.06 -19.91 2.12
N ASP A 151 17.07 -18.90 1.24
CA ASP A 151 17.90 -17.71 1.35
C ASP A 151 17.19 -16.68 2.26
N TYR A 152 17.08 -17.01 3.54
CA TYR A 152 16.36 -16.19 4.52
C TYR A 152 17.02 -14.84 4.78
N ASP A 153 18.35 -14.80 4.76
CA ASP A 153 19.09 -13.52 4.93
C ASP A 153 18.84 -12.58 3.76
N GLY A 154 18.83 -13.12 2.55
CA GLY A 154 18.48 -12.35 1.37
C GLY A 154 17.03 -11.85 1.39
N ALA A 155 16.08 -12.65 1.87
CA ALA A 155 14.68 -12.25 2.03
C ALA A 155 14.55 -11.15 3.09
N ARG A 156 15.19 -11.29 4.26
CA ARG A 156 15.20 -10.25 5.32
C ARG A 156 15.76 -8.93 4.84
N SER A 157 16.84 -8.97 4.06
CA SER A 157 17.45 -7.75 3.52
C SER A 157 16.49 -6.96 2.60
N LEU A 158 15.69 -7.66 1.80
CA LEU A 158 14.68 -7.04 0.94
C LEU A 158 13.51 -6.45 1.74
N LEU A 159 13.05 -7.17 2.76
CA LEU A 159 12.02 -6.67 3.66
C LEU A 159 12.50 -5.44 4.44
N GLN A 160 13.74 -5.45 4.91
CA GLN A 160 14.31 -4.30 5.62
C GLN A 160 14.35 -3.06 4.73
N GLU A 161 14.69 -3.21 3.44
CA GLU A 161 14.65 -2.10 2.47
C GLU A 161 13.25 -1.47 2.38
N LEU A 162 12.19 -2.29 2.42
CA LEU A 162 10.82 -1.82 2.44
C LEU A 162 10.48 -1.13 3.77
N TYR A 163 10.84 -1.74 4.88
CA TYR A 163 10.50 -1.24 6.22
C TYR A 163 11.19 0.07 6.55
N ASP A 164 12.43 0.27 6.11
CA ASP A 164 13.14 1.55 6.23
C ASP A 164 12.42 2.73 5.57
N LYS A 165 11.39 2.45 4.75
CA LYS A 165 10.55 3.45 4.06
C LYS A 165 9.09 3.43 4.50
N ARG A 166 8.70 2.52 5.39
CA ARG A 166 7.31 2.36 5.86
C ARG A 166 7.15 2.60 7.35
N TYR A 167 8.26 2.58 8.09
CA TYR A 167 8.25 2.75 9.53
C TYR A 167 9.10 3.94 9.94
N SER A 168 8.57 4.75 10.85
CA SER A 168 9.30 5.88 11.44
C SER A 168 10.43 5.46 12.37
N GLU A 169 10.36 4.23 12.87
CA GLU A 169 11.39 3.58 13.69
C GLU A 169 11.76 2.21 13.07
N PRO A 170 13.01 1.74 13.24
CA PRO A 170 13.42 0.45 12.70
C PRO A 170 12.53 -0.68 13.20
N ARG A 171 11.97 -1.47 12.28
CA ARG A 171 11.23 -2.68 12.61
C ARG A 171 12.20 -3.86 12.72
N ASP A 172 12.21 -4.51 13.87
CA ASP A 172 13.00 -5.73 14.09
C ASP A 172 12.22 -6.96 13.61
N ILE A 173 12.75 -7.60 12.59
CA ILE A 173 12.24 -8.86 12.03
C ILE A 173 13.15 -10.05 12.30
N SER A 174 14.18 -9.88 13.14
CA SER A 174 15.16 -10.93 13.45
C SER A 174 14.55 -12.13 14.20
N GLY A 175 13.45 -11.87 14.93
CA GLY A 175 12.74 -12.89 15.70
C GLY A 175 11.82 -13.81 14.88
N LEU A 176 11.55 -13.48 13.62
CA LEU A 176 10.71 -14.31 12.75
C LEU A 176 11.41 -15.63 12.40
N ALA A 177 10.68 -16.74 12.48
CA ALA A 177 11.25 -18.05 12.18
C ALA A 177 11.65 -18.17 10.69
N ASN A 178 12.79 -18.81 10.44
CA ASN A 178 13.24 -19.18 9.10
C ASN A 178 12.36 -20.32 8.56
N SER A 179 11.24 -19.98 7.94
CA SER A 179 10.29 -20.95 7.40
C SER A 179 9.62 -20.40 6.14
N ALA A 180 9.36 -21.30 5.21
CA ALA A 180 8.56 -21.05 4.03
C ALA A 180 7.09 -21.52 4.22
N SER A 181 6.65 -21.72 5.46
CA SER A 181 5.26 -22.00 5.81
C SER A 181 4.49 -20.71 6.02
N VAL A 182 3.24 -20.69 5.65
CA VAL A 182 2.31 -19.56 5.83
C VAL A 182 1.25 -19.93 6.84
N SER A 183 0.94 -19.04 7.77
CA SER A 183 -0.23 -19.16 8.63
C SER A 183 -1.51 -18.97 7.79
N LEU A 184 -2.54 -19.75 8.10
CA LEU A 184 -3.87 -19.56 7.51
C LEU A 184 -4.75 -18.63 8.36
N ASP A 185 -4.27 -18.21 9.53
CA ASP A 185 -4.96 -17.24 10.37
C ASP A 185 -4.55 -15.82 9.97
N THR A 186 -5.44 -15.13 9.28
CA THR A 186 -5.21 -13.77 8.78
C THR A 186 -5.24 -12.71 9.88
N HIS A 187 -5.63 -13.08 11.10
CA HIS A 187 -5.64 -12.20 12.28
C HIS A 187 -4.52 -12.53 13.27
N ALA A 188 -3.65 -13.49 12.95
CA ALA A 188 -2.47 -13.78 13.76
C ALA A 188 -1.31 -12.84 13.40
N GLN A 189 -0.51 -12.46 14.39
CA GLN A 189 0.77 -11.79 14.13
C GLN A 189 1.70 -12.74 13.38
N PRO A 190 2.51 -12.25 12.42
CA PRO A 190 3.44 -13.06 11.66
C PRO A 190 4.40 -13.82 12.59
N GLN A 191 4.51 -15.13 12.37
CA GLN A 191 5.40 -16.01 13.13
C GLN A 191 6.61 -16.45 12.30
N THR A 192 6.44 -16.45 11.00
CA THR A 192 7.49 -16.84 10.06
C THR A 192 7.85 -15.70 9.12
N LEU A 193 9.02 -15.79 8.52
CA LEU A 193 9.45 -14.80 7.54
C LEU A 193 8.51 -14.75 6.32
N LEU A 194 7.90 -15.87 5.94
CA LEU A 194 6.96 -15.90 4.81
C LEU A 194 5.60 -15.31 5.18
N ASP A 195 5.16 -15.42 6.44
CA ASP A 195 3.94 -14.75 6.91
C ASP A 195 4.06 -13.23 6.85
N GLU A 196 5.27 -12.70 7.03
CA GLU A 196 5.56 -11.27 7.00
C GLU A 196 5.69 -10.71 5.56
N ILE A 197 6.04 -11.53 4.58
CA ILE A 197 6.16 -11.18 3.15
C ILE A 197 4.79 -11.07 2.51
#